data_9453a39d523e51f367fdb94485b631ef
#
_entry.id   9453a39d523e51f367fdb94485b631ef
#
_cell.length_a   1.000
_cell.length_b   1.000
_cell.length_c   1.000
_cell.angle_alpha   90.00
_cell.angle_beta   90.00
_cell.angle_gamma   90.00
#
_symmetry.space_group_name_H-M   'P 1'
#
loop_
_entity.id
_entity.type
_entity.pdbx_description
1 polymer ?
#
loop_
_entity_poly.entity_id
_entity_poly.type
_entity_poly.pdbx_seq_one_letter_code
_entity_poly.pdbx_strand_id
1 'polypeptide(L)'
;MQTLKKYLHRYFIDAMGAMALGLFASLLIGTIFGTVGKYTGLEFLDMIANYAKAATGMAIGVAIAYKLQCDPLVIFSAAAVGAMSNAMGAVISQSGGIVKWAATANVGEGNIFYSAGPAGAFFAVIIACEIGRLVSKKTKVDILVTPVVTLLVGFAASWLLCPIVAFVMYYLGVFIATATTFQPLLMGIVVSVVVGVILTLPISSAAICAMIFSASAYEAAVLSGTEEGFLLAGGAAVAGCCAQMVGFAVVSFRENKWGGIVSQGLGTSMLQMGNIVKKPVIWLAPTLAAAITGPVSTMIFKLKCTGVAAGMGTCGLVGPIGVIDATKMGAFEWVGLVLVCIVLPAILAFLFNELFRKLGWIKTGDMKLAD
;
A
#
# COMPACT_ATOMS: atom_id res chain seq x y z
N MET A 1 -3.57 27.24 12.96
CA MET A 1 -3.35 25.82 13.31
C MET A 1 -4.53 24.92 12.91
N GLN A 2 -5.79 25.25 13.21
CA GLN A 2 -6.98 24.45 12.86
C GLN A 2 -7.16 24.25 11.34
N THR A 3 -6.92 25.29 10.53
CA THR A 3 -7.05 25.23 9.06
C THR A 3 -6.04 24.27 8.42
N LEU A 4 -4.77 24.32 8.85
CA LEU A 4 -3.72 23.40 8.37
C LEU A 4 -4.04 21.93 8.72
N LYS A 5 -4.52 21.68 9.95
CA LYS A 5 -4.94 20.35 10.40
C LYS A 5 -6.10 19.80 9.53
N LYS A 6 -7.05 20.67 9.15
CA LYS A 6 -8.17 20.32 8.27
C LYS A 6 -7.69 19.90 6.87
N TYR A 7 -6.75 20.66 6.26
CA TYR A 7 -6.19 20.32 4.95
C TYR A 7 -5.33 19.05 5.00
N LEU A 8 -4.49 18.89 6.03
CA LEU A 8 -3.72 17.66 6.20
C LEU A 8 -4.63 16.44 6.34
N HIS A 9 -5.71 16.53 7.12
CA HIS A 9 -6.69 15.45 7.23
C HIS A 9 -7.33 15.13 5.87
N ARG A 10 -7.80 16.16 5.16
CA ARG A 10 -8.48 16.00 3.86
C ARG A 10 -7.60 15.32 2.81
N TYR A 11 -6.31 15.68 2.70
CA TYR A 11 -5.44 15.15 1.66
C TYR A 11 -4.70 13.89 2.10
N PHE A 12 -4.15 13.84 3.29
CA PHE A 12 -3.35 12.68 3.74
C PHE A 12 -4.16 11.55 4.40
N ILE A 13 -5.38 11.82 4.84
CA ILE A 13 -6.23 10.76 5.41
C ILE A 13 -7.37 10.43 4.43
N ASP A 14 -8.20 11.42 4.07
CA ASP A 14 -9.37 11.16 3.24
C ASP A 14 -9.01 10.78 1.80
N ALA A 15 -8.16 11.56 1.13
CA ALA A 15 -7.80 11.27 -0.27
C ALA A 15 -6.91 10.02 -0.38
N MET A 16 -5.98 9.78 0.57
CA MET A 16 -5.17 8.57 0.58
C MET A 16 -6.00 7.32 0.88
N GLY A 17 -6.98 7.41 1.80
CA GLY A 17 -7.95 6.35 2.04
C GLY A 17 -8.81 6.05 0.81
N ALA A 18 -9.22 7.08 0.07
CA ALA A 18 -9.96 6.92 -1.18
C ALA A 18 -9.09 6.28 -2.28
N MET A 19 -7.82 6.68 -2.41
CA MET A 19 -6.86 6.02 -3.30
C MET A 19 -6.78 4.51 -3.03
N ALA A 20 -6.76 4.11 -1.74
CA ALA A 20 -6.76 2.71 -1.37
C ALA A 20 -8.01 1.97 -1.87
N LEU A 21 -9.20 2.58 -1.78
CA LEU A 21 -10.43 1.97 -2.31
C LEU A 21 -10.36 1.79 -3.83
N GLY A 22 -9.81 2.77 -4.55
CA GLY A 22 -9.54 2.64 -5.98
C GLY A 22 -8.59 1.49 -6.31
N LEU A 23 -7.50 1.36 -5.55
CA LEU A 23 -6.53 0.26 -5.67
C LEU A 23 -7.17 -1.10 -5.35
N PHE A 24 -8.04 -1.18 -4.34
CA PHE A 24 -8.73 -2.42 -3.98
C PHE A 24 -9.66 -2.88 -5.09
N ALA A 25 -10.49 -1.97 -5.61
CA ALA A 25 -11.46 -2.28 -6.65
C ALA A 25 -10.82 -2.64 -8.00
N SER A 26 -9.55 -2.34 -8.21
CA SER A 26 -8.83 -2.55 -9.47
C SER A 26 -7.63 -3.48 -9.31
N LEU A 27 -6.49 -2.97 -8.87
CA LEU A 27 -5.22 -3.70 -8.84
C LEU A 27 -5.30 -4.95 -7.96
N LEU A 28 -5.91 -4.84 -6.77
CA LEU A 28 -5.99 -5.94 -5.82
C LEU A 28 -6.92 -7.05 -6.33
N ILE A 29 -8.13 -6.73 -6.76
CA ILE A 29 -9.05 -7.71 -7.34
C ILE A 29 -8.45 -8.32 -8.60
N GLY A 30 -7.78 -7.51 -9.44
CA GLY A 30 -7.02 -8.00 -10.59
C GLY A 30 -5.91 -8.98 -10.21
N THR A 31 -5.21 -8.75 -9.09
CA THR A 31 -4.19 -9.69 -8.60
C THR A 31 -4.83 -10.99 -8.11
N ILE A 32 -5.94 -10.92 -7.37
CA ILE A 32 -6.65 -12.13 -6.90
C ILE A 32 -7.12 -12.97 -8.09
N PHE A 33 -7.81 -12.37 -9.08
CA PHE A 33 -8.27 -13.10 -10.26
C PHE A 33 -7.11 -13.69 -11.07
N GLY A 34 -6.02 -12.95 -11.27
CA GLY A 34 -4.83 -13.48 -11.96
C GLY A 34 -4.18 -14.64 -11.19
N THR A 35 -4.10 -14.56 -9.85
CA THR A 35 -3.59 -15.66 -9.05
C THR A 35 -4.48 -16.90 -9.15
N VAL A 36 -5.79 -16.74 -9.03
CA VAL A 36 -6.75 -17.86 -9.20
C VAL A 36 -6.67 -18.41 -10.62
N GLY A 37 -6.64 -17.56 -11.66
CA GLY A 37 -6.51 -17.97 -13.07
C GLY A 37 -5.27 -18.84 -13.29
N LYS A 38 -4.12 -18.40 -12.77
CA LYS A 38 -2.84 -19.12 -12.83
C LYS A 38 -2.90 -20.53 -12.23
N TYR A 39 -3.62 -20.71 -11.12
CA TYR A 39 -3.73 -22.02 -10.46
C TYR A 39 -4.85 -22.91 -11.00
N THR A 40 -5.91 -22.31 -11.56
CA THR A 40 -7.06 -23.04 -12.12
C THR A 40 -6.97 -23.28 -13.62
N GLY A 41 -6.13 -22.52 -14.34
CA GLY A 41 -6.03 -22.56 -15.81
C GLY A 41 -7.22 -21.91 -16.52
N LEU A 42 -8.02 -21.08 -15.83
CA LEU A 42 -9.20 -20.41 -16.38
C LEU A 42 -8.83 -19.08 -17.04
N GLU A 43 -8.65 -19.06 -18.35
CA GLU A 43 -8.22 -17.88 -19.13
C GLU A 43 -9.09 -16.63 -18.94
N PHE A 44 -10.41 -16.79 -18.74
CA PHE A 44 -11.29 -15.65 -18.53
C PHE A 44 -10.97 -14.86 -17.26
N LEU A 45 -10.41 -15.52 -16.23
CA LEU A 45 -9.96 -14.85 -15.01
C LEU A 45 -8.72 -13.97 -15.27
N ASP A 46 -7.83 -14.43 -16.14
CA ASP A 46 -6.66 -13.64 -16.56
C ASP A 46 -7.10 -12.42 -17.38
N MET A 47 -8.12 -12.56 -18.24
CA MET A 47 -8.70 -11.42 -18.95
C MET A 47 -9.28 -10.38 -17.98
N ILE A 48 -10.09 -10.80 -17.01
CA ILE A 48 -10.64 -9.89 -16.00
C ILE A 48 -9.51 -9.22 -15.21
N ALA A 49 -8.49 -9.99 -14.81
CA ALA A 49 -7.32 -9.49 -14.09
C ALA A 49 -6.59 -8.38 -14.86
N ASN A 50 -6.37 -8.56 -16.15
CA ASN A 50 -5.68 -7.59 -17.00
C ASN A 50 -6.47 -6.28 -17.14
N TYR A 51 -7.78 -6.34 -17.40
CA TYR A 51 -8.63 -5.15 -17.46
C TYR A 51 -8.72 -4.43 -16.09
N ALA A 52 -8.86 -5.17 -15.01
CA ALA A 52 -8.91 -4.59 -13.66
C ALA A 52 -7.60 -3.88 -13.31
N LYS A 53 -6.44 -4.48 -13.58
CA LYS A 53 -5.11 -3.87 -13.38
C LYS A 53 -4.92 -2.65 -14.28
N ALA A 54 -5.33 -2.69 -15.54
CA ALA A 54 -5.25 -1.55 -16.46
C ALA A 54 -6.07 -0.34 -15.99
N ALA A 55 -7.21 -0.59 -15.34
CA ALA A 55 -8.08 0.47 -14.81
C ALA A 55 -7.53 1.15 -13.52
N THR A 56 -6.39 0.73 -12.97
CA THR A 56 -5.89 1.19 -11.67
C THR A 56 -5.78 2.70 -11.57
N GLY A 57 -5.15 3.37 -12.51
CA GLY A 57 -5.01 4.83 -12.50
C GLY A 57 -6.37 5.54 -12.55
N MET A 58 -7.29 5.06 -13.39
CA MET A 58 -8.66 5.60 -13.50
C MET A 58 -9.42 5.43 -12.18
N ALA A 59 -9.34 4.26 -11.57
CA ALA A 59 -10.01 3.97 -10.30
C ALA A 59 -9.49 4.86 -9.15
N ILE A 60 -8.17 5.11 -9.10
CA ILE A 60 -7.56 6.06 -8.16
C ILE A 60 -8.13 7.47 -8.39
N GLY A 61 -8.15 7.92 -9.64
CA GLY A 61 -8.64 9.26 -10.00
C GLY A 61 -10.09 9.48 -9.58
N VAL A 62 -10.97 8.56 -9.93
CA VAL A 62 -12.40 8.59 -9.56
C VAL A 62 -12.59 8.56 -8.05
N ALA A 63 -11.90 7.65 -7.36
CA ALA A 63 -12.05 7.48 -5.91
C ALA A 63 -11.63 8.74 -5.13
N ILE A 64 -10.50 9.36 -5.49
CA ILE A 64 -10.03 10.61 -4.87
C ILE A 64 -11.03 11.75 -5.15
N ALA A 65 -11.45 11.95 -6.41
CA ALA A 65 -12.37 13.01 -6.79
C ALA A 65 -13.72 12.86 -6.09
N TYR A 66 -14.24 11.64 -5.99
CA TYR A 66 -15.46 11.32 -5.25
C TYR A 66 -15.34 11.66 -3.77
N LYS A 67 -14.26 11.25 -3.12
CA LYS A 67 -14.03 11.54 -1.69
C LYS A 67 -13.84 13.02 -1.41
N LEU A 68 -13.21 13.75 -2.33
CA LEU A 68 -13.06 15.20 -2.26
C LEU A 68 -14.36 15.95 -2.56
N GLN A 69 -15.46 15.22 -2.84
CA GLN A 69 -16.78 15.77 -3.13
C GLN A 69 -16.77 16.73 -4.33
N CYS A 70 -16.12 16.31 -5.41
CA CYS A 70 -16.12 17.04 -6.66
C CYS A 70 -17.44 16.85 -7.43
N ASP A 71 -17.76 17.78 -8.31
CA ASP A 71 -18.89 17.65 -9.22
C ASP A 71 -18.67 16.51 -10.26
N PRO A 72 -19.75 15.92 -10.83
CA PRO A 72 -19.64 14.75 -11.71
C PRO A 72 -18.69 14.94 -12.90
N LEU A 73 -18.66 16.12 -13.55
CA LEU A 73 -17.76 16.40 -14.67
C LEU A 73 -16.28 16.33 -14.23
N VAL A 74 -15.97 16.82 -13.02
CA VAL A 74 -14.62 16.74 -12.46
C VAL A 74 -14.26 15.30 -12.12
N ILE A 75 -15.21 14.53 -11.55
CA ILE A 75 -14.98 13.11 -11.20
C ILE A 75 -14.64 12.29 -12.45
N PHE A 76 -15.42 12.44 -13.53
CA PHE A 76 -15.17 11.71 -14.78
C PHE A 76 -13.87 12.15 -15.46
N SER A 77 -13.55 13.45 -15.44
CA SER A 77 -12.28 13.95 -15.94
C SER A 77 -11.09 13.47 -15.10
N ALA A 78 -11.26 13.33 -13.79
CA ALA A 78 -10.24 12.81 -12.88
C ALA A 78 -9.86 11.34 -13.19
N ALA A 79 -10.77 10.55 -13.79
CA ALA A 79 -10.43 9.22 -14.29
C ALA A 79 -9.30 9.27 -15.35
N ALA A 80 -9.43 10.17 -16.31
CA ALA A 80 -8.42 10.35 -17.35
C ALA A 80 -7.11 10.92 -16.79
N VAL A 81 -7.20 11.89 -15.85
CA VAL A 81 -6.02 12.42 -15.15
C VAL A 81 -5.31 11.31 -14.38
N GLY A 82 -6.05 10.46 -13.67
CA GLY A 82 -5.49 9.36 -12.91
C GLY A 82 -4.80 8.31 -13.82
N ALA A 83 -5.40 7.98 -14.95
CA ALA A 83 -4.79 7.08 -15.94
C ALA A 83 -3.47 7.66 -16.49
N MET A 84 -3.51 8.93 -16.90
CA MET A 84 -2.37 9.63 -17.47
C MET A 84 -1.22 9.77 -16.46
N SER A 85 -1.51 10.25 -15.25
CA SER A 85 -0.50 10.47 -14.22
C SER A 85 0.09 9.15 -13.66
N ASN A 86 -0.70 8.08 -13.63
CA ASN A 86 -0.18 6.76 -13.27
C ASN A 86 0.84 6.21 -14.28
N ALA A 87 0.65 6.52 -15.57
CA ALA A 87 1.54 6.08 -16.64
C ALA A 87 2.73 7.03 -16.87
N MET A 88 2.57 8.33 -16.56
CA MET A 88 3.61 9.35 -16.78
C MET A 88 4.75 9.23 -15.75
N GLY A 89 5.97 9.52 -16.18
CA GLY A 89 7.14 9.43 -15.31
C GLY A 89 8.39 10.09 -15.88
N ALA A 90 9.53 9.47 -15.65
CA ALA A 90 10.83 9.98 -16.08
C ALA A 90 11.68 8.92 -16.78
N VAL A 91 12.50 9.35 -17.71
CA VAL A 91 13.59 8.54 -18.24
C VAL A 91 14.81 8.72 -17.34
N ILE A 92 15.30 7.63 -16.78
CA ILE A 92 16.44 7.60 -15.87
C ILE A 92 17.58 6.85 -16.51
N SER A 93 18.77 7.42 -16.46
CA SER A 93 19.99 6.75 -16.91
C SER A 93 20.43 5.69 -15.91
N GLN A 94 21.07 4.60 -16.38
CA GLN A 94 21.71 3.59 -15.52
C GLN A 94 22.78 4.17 -14.59
N SER A 95 23.37 5.31 -14.94
CA SER A 95 24.31 6.04 -14.08
C SER A 95 23.65 6.82 -12.94
N GLY A 96 22.32 6.78 -12.85
CA GLY A 96 21.55 7.44 -11.82
C GLY A 96 21.35 8.93 -12.05
N GLY A 97 20.28 9.30 -12.70
CA GLY A 97 19.89 10.69 -12.91
C GLY A 97 18.70 10.80 -13.84
N ILE A 98 17.90 11.84 -13.68
CA ILE A 98 16.79 12.11 -14.60
C ILE A 98 17.40 12.60 -15.92
N VAL A 99 17.20 11.84 -16.99
CA VAL A 99 17.67 12.19 -18.33
C VAL A 99 16.70 13.16 -18.99
N LYS A 100 15.41 12.87 -18.91
CA LYS A 100 14.35 13.75 -19.43
C LYS A 100 13.01 13.47 -18.78
N TRP A 101 12.13 14.46 -18.83
CA TRP A 101 10.70 14.29 -18.55
C TRP A 101 10.04 13.46 -19.65
N ALA A 102 9.18 12.52 -19.29
CA ALA A 102 8.49 11.69 -20.27
C ALA A 102 7.04 11.41 -19.87
N ALA A 103 6.15 11.52 -20.83
CA ALA A 103 4.77 11.05 -20.70
C ALA A 103 4.63 9.57 -21.08
N THR A 104 5.34 9.18 -22.13
CA THR A 104 5.57 7.80 -22.56
C THR A 104 6.95 7.73 -23.17
N ALA A 105 7.68 6.66 -22.97
CA ALA A 105 9.05 6.61 -23.44
C ALA A 105 9.24 5.67 -24.62
N ASN A 106 9.80 6.22 -25.72
CA ASN A 106 10.67 5.45 -26.59
C ASN A 106 12.07 5.56 -25.98
N VAL A 107 12.53 4.47 -25.35
CA VAL A 107 13.77 4.46 -24.60
C VAL A 107 14.89 3.96 -25.49
N GLY A 108 15.98 4.72 -25.61
CA GLY A 108 17.21 4.30 -26.26
C GLY A 108 18.09 3.48 -25.32
N GLU A 109 19.17 2.89 -25.86
CA GLU A 109 20.11 2.07 -25.10
C GLU A 109 20.63 2.81 -23.83
N GLY A 110 20.62 2.12 -22.70
CA GLY A 110 21.10 2.62 -21.42
C GLY A 110 20.17 3.55 -20.65
N ASN A 111 18.97 3.83 -21.17
CA ASN A 111 17.95 4.64 -20.50
C ASN A 111 16.68 3.84 -20.29
N ILE A 112 16.05 4.02 -19.15
CA ILE A 112 14.85 3.27 -18.77
C ILE A 112 13.79 4.24 -18.31
N PHE A 113 12.56 3.98 -18.73
CA PHE A 113 11.39 4.73 -18.32
C PHE A 113 10.84 4.16 -17.01
N TYR A 114 10.63 5.05 -16.04
CA TYR A 114 9.92 4.73 -14.79
C TYR A 114 8.65 5.54 -14.69
N SER A 115 7.52 4.84 -14.52
CA SER A 115 6.26 5.50 -14.24
C SER A 115 6.20 5.97 -12.79
N ALA A 116 5.52 7.09 -12.55
CA ALA A 116 5.26 7.56 -11.19
C ALA A 116 4.23 6.69 -10.46
N GLY A 117 3.51 5.84 -11.20
CA GLY A 117 2.56 4.89 -10.65
C GLY A 117 1.45 5.52 -9.79
N PRO A 118 0.95 4.79 -8.79
CA PRO A 118 -0.09 5.27 -7.89
C PRO A 118 0.26 6.57 -7.15
N ALA A 119 1.55 6.81 -6.87
CA ALA A 119 2.02 8.02 -6.23
C ALA A 119 1.83 9.25 -7.13
N GLY A 120 2.18 9.13 -8.42
CA GLY A 120 1.94 10.19 -9.41
C GLY A 120 0.46 10.50 -9.57
N ALA A 121 -0.38 9.46 -9.66
CA ALA A 121 -1.83 9.59 -9.72
C ALA A 121 -2.38 10.34 -8.50
N PHE A 122 -1.90 10.01 -7.30
CA PHE A 122 -2.33 10.66 -6.07
C PHE A 122 -2.12 12.18 -6.09
N PHE A 123 -0.91 12.63 -6.37
CA PHE A 123 -0.59 14.07 -6.32
C PHE A 123 -1.25 14.84 -7.47
N ALA A 124 -1.19 14.34 -8.70
CA ALA A 124 -1.73 15.05 -9.86
C ALA A 124 -3.26 15.15 -9.82
N VAL A 125 -3.95 14.09 -9.39
CA VAL A 125 -5.42 14.08 -9.28
C VAL A 125 -5.91 15.06 -8.22
N ILE A 126 -5.25 15.16 -7.06
CA ILE A 126 -5.65 16.14 -6.02
C ILE A 126 -5.61 17.55 -6.58
N ILE A 127 -4.53 17.92 -7.27
CA ILE A 127 -4.38 19.27 -7.85
C ILE A 127 -5.45 19.51 -8.91
N ALA A 128 -5.65 18.56 -9.83
CA ALA A 128 -6.66 18.67 -10.88
C ALA A 128 -8.07 18.79 -10.31
N CYS A 129 -8.39 18.04 -9.26
CA CYS A 129 -9.68 18.07 -8.59
C CYS A 129 -9.94 19.42 -7.89
N GLU A 130 -8.97 19.95 -7.16
CA GLU A 130 -9.15 21.24 -6.48
C GLU A 130 -9.34 22.39 -7.47
N ILE A 131 -8.57 22.44 -8.57
CA ILE A 131 -8.74 23.46 -9.60
C ILE A 131 -10.04 23.23 -10.39
N GLY A 132 -10.34 21.98 -10.80
CA GLY A 132 -11.58 21.64 -11.49
C GLY A 132 -12.82 22.03 -10.68
N ARG A 133 -12.83 21.81 -9.37
CA ARG A 133 -13.90 22.23 -8.46
C ARG A 133 -14.05 23.75 -8.36
N LEU A 134 -12.95 24.50 -8.47
CA LEU A 134 -13.03 25.97 -8.47
C LEU A 134 -13.70 26.53 -9.74
N VAL A 135 -13.64 25.80 -10.84
CA VAL A 135 -14.20 26.24 -12.14
C VAL A 135 -15.60 25.67 -12.38
N SER A 136 -15.89 24.49 -11.85
CA SER A 136 -17.16 23.79 -12.04
C SER A 136 -18.36 24.65 -11.68
N LYS A 137 -19.38 24.61 -12.53
CA LYS A 137 -20.66 25.32 -12.41
C LYS A 137 -20.55 26.87 -12.43
N LYS A 138 -19.42 27.43 -12.86
CA LYS A 138 -19.23 28.88 -12.91
C LYS A 138 -19.44 29.49 -14.31
N THR A 139 -19.51 28.66 -15.34
CA THR A 139 -19.64 29.11 -16.71
C THR A 139 -20.93 28.57 -17.36
N LYS A 140 -21.47 29.31 -18.36
CA LYS A 140 -22.66 28.86 -19.10
C LYS A 140 -22.39 27.62 -19.97
N VAL A 141 -21.13 27.33 -20.29
CA VAL A 141 -20.67 26.17 -21.07
C VAL A 141 -19.86 25.20 -20.22
N ASP A 142 -20.32 24.98 -18.99
CA ASP A 142 -19.64 24.18 -17.98
C ASP A 142 -19.25 22.79 -18.47
N ILE A 143 -20.09 22.16 -19.30
CA ILE A 143 -19.85 20.83 -19.89
C ILE A 143 -18.55 20.74 -20.71
N LEU A 144 -18.06 21.84 -21.26
CA LEU A 144 -16.78 21.91 -21.97
C LEU A 144 -15.66 22.46 -21.08
N VAL A 145 -15.93 23.56 -20.38
CA VAL A 145 -14.89 24.29 -19.62
C VAL A 145 -14.36 23.47 -18.46
N THR A 146 -15.21 22.85 -17.68
CA THR A 146 -14.80 22.06 -16.51
C THR A 146 -13.93 20.85 -16.87
N PRO A 147 -14.29 19.96 -17.83
CA PRO A 147 -13.42 18.87 -18.25
C PRO A 147 -12.10 19.35 -18.86
N VAL A 148 -12.14 20.35 -19.74
CA VAL A 148 -10.93 20.90 -20.38
C VAL A 148 -9.96 21.44 -19.35
N VAL A 149 -10.43 22.26 -18.41
CA VAL A 149 -9.56 22.81 -17.35
C VAL A 149 -9.03 21.70 -16.46
N THR A 150 -9.86 20.75 -16.03
CA THR A 150 -9.42 19.63 -15.18
C THR A 150 -8.35 18.79 -15.87
N LEU A 151 -8.52 18.48 -17.16
CA LEU A 151 -7.56 17.70 -17.94
C LEU A 151 -6.25 18.47 -18.19
N LEU A 152 -6.32 19.75 -18.56
CA LEU A 152 -5.13 20.57 -18.80
C LEU A 152 -4.31 20.78 -17.51
N VAL A 153 -4.98 21.09 -16.40
CA VAL A 153 -4.32 21.20 -15.09
C VAL A 153 -3.76 19.85 -14.64
N GLY A 154 -4.52 18.76 -14.83
CA GLY A 154 -4.09 17.41 -14.54
C GLY A 154 -2.86 17.03 -15.37
N PHE A 155 -2.83 17.37 -16.66
CA PHE A 155 -1.66 17.15 -17.52
C PHE A 155 -0.45 17.96 -17.03
N ALA A 156 -0.62 19.25 -16.77
CA ALA A 156 0.45 20.13 -16.31
C ALA A 156 1.02 19.64 -14.95
N ALA A 157 0.13 19.27 -14.02
CA ALA A 157 0.53 18.71 -12.73
C ALA A 157 1.28 17.38 -12.91
N SER A 158 0.79 16.50 -13.79
CA SER A 158 1.44 15.21 -14.07
C SER A 158 2.81 15.41 -14.72
N TRP A 159 2.89 16.32 -15.72
CA TRP A 159 4.14 16.61 -16.41
C TRP A 159 5.22 17.18 -15.49
N LEU A 160 4.80 17.99 -14.50
CA LEU A 160 5.73 18.61 -13.55
C LEU A 160 6.09 17.64 -12.40
N LEU A 161 5.11 16.95 -11.80
CA LEU A 161 5.30 16.18 -10.57
C LEU A 161 5.67 14.71 -10.81
N CYS A 162 5.10 14.06 -11.83
CA CYS A 162 5.30 12.63 -12.02
C CYS A 162 6.78 12.26 -12.25
N PRO A 163 7.59 13.01 -13.02
CA PRO A 163 9.01 12.71 -13.13
C PRO A 163 9.77 12.79 -11.81
N ILE A 164 9.43 13.77 -10.97
CA ILE A 164 10.04 13.94 -9.64
C ILE A 164 9.63 12.76 -8.73
N VAL A 165 8.34 12.41 -8.75
CA VAL A 165 7.83 11.27 -7.98
C VAL A 165 8.47 9.97 -8.46
N ALA A 166 8.56 9.73 -9.76
CA ALA A 166 9.21 8.55 -10.33
C ALA A 166 10.69 8.44 -9.89
N PHE A 167 11.42 9.55 -9.91
CA PHE A 167 12.79 9.63 -9.45
C PHE A 167 12.92 9.26 -7.96
N VAL A 168 12.09 9.86 -7.11
CA VAL A 168 12.09 9.56 -5.67
C VAL A 168 11.73 8.09 -5.41
N MET A 169 10.72 7.54 -6.10
CA MET A 169 10.31 6.15 -5.94
C MET A 169 11.39 5.18 -6.43
N TYR A 170 12.10 5.52 -7.51
CA TYR A 170 13.25 4.75 -8.00
C TYR A 170 14.31 4.59 -6.92
N TYR A 171 14.81 5.69 -6.37
CA TYR A 171 15.87 5.64 -5.36
C TYR A 171 15.41 5.00 -4.05
N LEU A 172 14.14 5.22 -3.66
CA LEU A 172 13.56 4.57 -2.49
C LEU A 172 13.50 3.05 -2.69
N GLY A 173 13.05 2.60 -3.88
CA GLY A 173 13.03 1.19 -4.25
C GLY A 173 14.42 0.55 -4.23
N VAL A 174 15.40 1.17 -4.88
CA VAL A 174 16.79 0.72 -4.90
C VAL A 174 17.39 0.69 -3.48
N PHE A 175 17.14 1.73 -2.68
CA PHE A 175 17.61 1.78 -1.28
C PHE A 175 17.06 0.61 -0.46
N ILE A 176 15.74 0.38 -0.50
CA ILE A 176 15.10 -0.71 0.24
C ILE A 176 15.62 -2.07 -0.24
N ALA A 177 15.72 -2.26 -1.57
CA ALA A 177 16.21 -3.49 -2.17
C ALA A 177 17.64 -3.78 -1.76
N THR A 178 18.54 -2.80 -1.91
CA THR A 178 19.96 -2.93 -1.58
C THR A 178 20.15 -3.16 -0.08
N ALA A 179 19.49 -2.37 0.77
CA ALA A 179 19.61 -2.51 2.21
C ALA A 179 19.09 -3.88 2.69
N THR A 180 18.02 -4.41 2.10
CA THR A 180 17.48 -5.74 2.44
C THR A 180 18.41 -6.86 1.94
N THR A 181 19.06 -6.68 0.81
CA THR A 181 20.03 -7.65 0.29
C THR A 181 21.26 -7.75 1.20
N PHE A 182 21.79 -6.62 1.67
CA PHE A 182 22.97 -6.61 2.55
C PHE A 182 22.65 -7.01 3.99
N GLN A 183 21.51 -6.62 4.52
CA GLN A 183 21.16 -6.81 5.92
C GLN A 183 19.69 -7.30 6.07
N PRO A 184 19.38 -8.52 5.62
CA PRO A 184 18.00 -9.03 5.62
C PRO A 184 17.40 -9.15 7.03
N LEU A 185 18.23 -9.36 8.07
CA LEU A 185 17.76 -9.39 9.45
C LEU A 185 17.30 -8.00 9.90
N LEU A 186 18.17 -7.00 9.80
CA LEU A 186 17.87 -5.64 10.25
C LEU A 186 16.72 -5.03 9.46
N MET A 187 16.77 -5.16 8.12
CA MET A 187 15.71 -4.65 7.26
C MET A 187 14.40 -5.43 7.43
N GLY A 188 14.47 -6.73 7.68
CA GLY A 188 13.31 -7.51 8.08
C GLY A 188 12.61 -6.95 9.31
N ILE A 189 13.36 -6.55 10.35
CA ILE A 189 12.82 -5.90 11.55
C ILE A 189 12.23 -4.52 11.19
N VAL A 190 13.03 -3.66 10.54
CA VAL A 190 12.64 -2.28 10.25
C VAL A 190 11.39 -2.23 9.38
N VAL A 191 11.39 -2.95 8.26
CA VAL A 191 10.25 -2.94 7.32
C VAL A 191 9.00 -3.52 7.97
N SER A 192 9.10 -4.66 8.66
CA SER A 192 7.93 -5.28 9.31
C SER A 192 7.33 -4.39 10.41
N VAL A 193 8.16 -3.78 11.24
CA VAL A 193 7.69 -2.88 12.30
C VAL A 193 7.08 -1.62 11.72
N VAL A 194 7.78 -0.95 10.80
CA VAL A 194 7.30 0.33 10.23
C VAL A 194 6.00 0.13 9.46
N VAL A 195 5.94 -0.85 8.55
CA VAL A 195 4.73 -1.07 7.75
C VAL A 195 3.58 -1.61 8.60
N GLY A 196 3.87 -2.47 9.57
CA GLY A 196 2.88 -2.95 10.54
C GLY A 196 2.29 -1.81 11.37
N VAL A 197 3.11 -0.90 11.87
CA VAL A 197 2.67 0.31 12.59
C VAL A 197 1.82 1.20 11.68
N ILE A 198 2.24 1.43 10.44
CA ILE A 198 1.49 2.21 9.45
C ILE A 198 0.09 1.61 9.21
N LEU A 199 -0.05 0.28 9.16
CA LEU A 199 -1.34 -0.39 9.01
C LEU A 199 -2.34 -0.06 10.13
N THR A 200 -1.84 0.12 11.35
CA THR A 200 -2.68 0.42 12.52
C THR A 200 -3.03 1.91 12.61
N LEU A 201 -2.23 2.78 12.00
CA LEU A 201 -2.50 4.22 11.94
C LEU A 201 -3.69 4.54 11.02
N PRO A 202 -4.39 5.67 11.21
CA PRO A 202 -5.49 6.10 10.35
C PRO A 202 -4.98 6.68 9.01
N ILE A 203 -4.08 5.96 8.37
CA ILE A 203 -3.52 6.22 7.03
C ILE A 203 -3.53 4.92 6.24
N SER A 204 -3.52 5.01 4.91
CA SER A 204 -3.59 3.82 4.08
C SER A 204 -2.21 3.17 3.88
N SER A 205 -1.94 2.10 4.63
CA SER A 205 -0.75 1.25 4.42
C SER A 205 -0.72 0.62 3.04
N ALA A 206 -1.89 0.21 2.52
CA ALA A 206 -2.03 -0.33 1.19
C ALA A 206 -1.61 0.67 0.09
N ALA A 207 -2.03 1.94 0.24
CA ALA A 207 -1.64 3.00 -0.68
C ALA A 207 -0.13 3.28 -0.60
N ILE A 208 0.42 3.35 0.61
CA ILE A 208 1.86 3.57 0.83
C ILE A 208 2.67 2.41 0.25
N CYS A 209 2.29 1.16 0.51
CA CYS A 209 2.98 0.00 -0.05
C CYS A 209 2.82 -0.10 -1.58
N ALA A 210 1.67 0.31 -2.14
CA ALA A 210 1.51 0.40 -3.60
C ALA A 210 2.48 1.40 -4.25
N MET A 211 2.84 2.46 -3.53
CA MET A 211 3.84 3.43 -3.99
C MET A 211 5.26 2.87 -3.85
N ILE A 212 5.61 2.35 -2.67
CA ILE A 212 6.95 1.88 -2.33
C ILE A 212 7.30 0.60 -3.11
N PHE A 213 6.40 -0.38 -3.12
CA PHE A 213 6.57 -1.67 -3.79
C PHE A 213 5.89 -1.67 -5.18
N SER A 214 5.96 -0.54 -5.90
CA SER A 214 5.38 -0.38 -7.23
C SER A 214 6.12 -1.21 -8.29
N ALA A 215 5.47 -1.43 -9.44
CA ALA A 215 6.10 -2.13 -10.56
C ALA A 215 7.36 -1.43 -11.04
N SER A 216 7.36 -0.09 -11.11
CA SER A 216 8.54 0.69 -11.49
C SER A 216 9.70 0.56 -10.49
N ALA A 217 9.40 0.51 -9.18
CA ALA A 217 10.42 0.26 -8.16
C ALA A 217 10.99 -1.16 -8.25
N TYR A 218 10.16 -2.14 -8.60
CA TYR A 218 10.61 -3.51 -8.85
C TYR A 218 11.53 -3.60 -10.08
N GLU A 219 11.15 -2.96 -11.19
CA GLU A 219 12.01 -2.88 -12.38
C GLU A 219 13.37 -2.24 -12.05
N ALA A 220 13.40 -1.20 -11.23
CA ALA A 220 14.63 -0.58 -10.75
C ALA A 220 15.50 -1.58 -9.96
N ALA A 221 14.88 -2.38 -9.09
CA ALA A 221 15.58 -3.41 -8.32
C ALA A 221 16.15 -4.53 -9.22
N VAL A 222 15.42 -4.95 -10.24
CA VAL A 222 15.89 -5.91 -11.27
C VAL A 222 17.13 -5.39 -11.96
N LEU A 223 17.11 -4.15 -12.41
CA LEU A 223 18.25 -3.55 -13.12
C LEU A 223 19.48 -3.34 -12.24
N SER A 224 19.29 -3.09 -10.96
CA SER A 224 20.38 -3.00 -9.99
C SER A 224 20.85 -4.37 -9.46
N GLY A 225 20.25 -5.48 -9.91
CA GLY A 225 20.57 -6.83 -9.43
C GLY A 225 20.17 -7.09 -7.98
N THR A 226 19.24 -6.30 -7.43
CA THR A 226 18.78 -6.38 -6.03
C THR A 226 17.30 -6.78 -5.90
N GLU A 227 16.75 -7.41 -6.94
CA GLU A 227 15.34 -7.81 -7.00
C GLU A 227 14.91 -8.71 -5.83
N GLU A 228 15.78 -9.64 -5.43
CA GLU A 228 15.48 -10.56 -4.32
C GLU A 228 15.30 -9.80 -3.02
N GLY A 229 16.16 -8.84 -2.71
CA GLY A 229 16.05 -7.97 -1.54
C GLY A 229 14.76 -7.14 -1.55
N PHE A 230 14.37 -6.62 -2.71
CA PHE A 230 13.11 -5.88 -2.87
C PHE A 230 11.89 -6.74 -2.56
N LEU A 231 11.84 -7.95 -3.13
CA LEU A 231 10.75 -8.89 -2.90
C LEU A 231 10.68 -9.37 -1.45
N LEU A 232 11.85 -9.63 -0.82
CA LEU A 232 11.95 -10.00 0.59
C LEU A 232 11.47 -8.88 1.51
N ALA A 233 11.77 -7.61 1.18
CA ALA A 233 11.26 -6.47 1.93
C ALA A 233 9.72 -6.41 1.88
N GLY A 234 9.11 -6.69 0.73
CA GLY A 234 7.66 -6.83 0.59
C GLY A 234 7.10 -7.96 1.47
N GLY A 235 7.78 -9.10 1.52
CA GLY A 235 7.43 -10.21 2.41
C GLY A 235 7.53 -9.85 3.90
N ALA A 236 8.55 -9.08 4.30
CA ALA A 236 8.67 -8.56 5.65
C ALA A 236 7.52 -7.58 5.99
N ALA A 237 7.11 -6.74 5.05
CA ALA A 237 5.97 -5.84 5.21
C ALA A 237 4.68 -6.62 5.48
N VAL A 238 4.40 -7.69 4.71
CA VAL A 238 3.26 -8.59 4.99
C VAL A 238 3.35 -9.19 6.38
N ALA A 239 4.52 -9.70 6.79
CA ALA A 239 4.72 -10.29 8.11
C ALA A 239 4.39 -9.28 9.23
N GLY A 240 4.84 -8.04 9.10
CA GLY A 240 4.54 -6.96 10.05
C GLY A 240 3.06 -6.61 10.11
N CYS A 241 2.40 -6.50 8.95
CA CYS A 241 0.97 -6.27 8.86
C CYS A 241 0.16 -7.42 9.50
N CYS A 242 0.52 -8.67 9.21
CA CYS A 242 -0.09 -9.84 9.83
C CYS A 242 0.11 -9.84 11.35
N ALA A 243 1.30 -9.46 11.83
CA ALA A 243 1.58 -9.39 13.25
C ALA A 243 0.72 -8.36 13.97
N GLN A 244 0.44 -7.22 13.36
CA GLN A 244 -0.47 -6.24 13.93
C GLN A 244 -1.92 -6.74 13.94
N MET A 245 -2.40 -7.31 12.84
CA MET A 245 -3.79 -7.73 12.71
C MET A 245 -4.10 -8.95 13.58
N VAL A 246 -3.38 -10.05 13.38
CA VAL A 246 -3.55 -11.29 14.15
C VAL A 246 -3.15 -11.07 15.61
N GLY A 247 -2.10 -10.28 15.84
CA GLY A 247 -1.68 -9.90 17.19
C GLY A 247 -2.81 -9.23 17.96
N PHE A 248 -3.37 -8.12 17.47
CA PHE A 248 -4.48 -7.45 18.15
C PHE A 248 -5.74 -8.31 18.25
N ALA A 249 -6.05 -9.12 17.25
CA ALA A 249 -7.15 -10.05 17.30
C ALA A 249 -7.04 -11.01 18.50
N VAL A 250 -5.86 -11.60 18.69
CA VAL A 250 -5.60 -12.58 19.77
C VAL A 250 -5.49 -11.90 21.15
N VAL A 251 -4.71 -10.81 21.28
CA VAL A 251 -4.49 -10.18 22.59
C VAL A 251 -5.74 -9.52 23.16
N SER A 252 -6.65 -9.08 22.29
CA SER A 252 -7.93 -8.48 22.69
C SER A 252 -9.08 -9.49 22.81
N PHE A 253 -8.82 -10.80 22.64
CA PHE A 253 -9.86 -11.83 22.66
C PHE A 253 -10.67 -11.86 23.95
N ARG A 254 -10.04 -11.58 25.10
CA ARG A 254 -10.73 -11.56 26.40
C ARG A 254 -11.83 -10.52 26.44
N GLU A 255 -11.64 -9.38 25.77
CA GLU A 255 -12.56 -8.24 25.72
C GLU A 255 -13.56 -8.34 24.55
N ASN A 256 -13.11 -8.75 23.37
CA ASN A 256 -13.86 -8.60 22.11
C ASN A 256 -14.36 -9.95 21.53
N LYS A 257 -13.95 -11.10 22.13
CA LYS A 257 -14.37 -12.45 21.72
C LYS A 257 -14.18 -12.71 20.21
N TRP A 258 -15.03 -13.51 19.61
CA TRP A 258 -14.97 -13.88 18.20
C TRP A 258 -15.20 -12.71 17.25
N GLY A 259 -16.06 -11.75 17.64
CA GLY A 259 -16.25 -10.51 16.87
C GLY A 259 -14.95 -9.73 16.71
N GLY A 260 -14.14 -9.65 17.79
CA GLY A 260 -12.82 -9.03 17.75
C GLY A 260 -11.80 -9.79 16.88
N ILE A 261 -11.84 -11.12 16.87
CA ILE A 261 -10.99 -11.95 15.97
C ILE A 261 -11.29 -11.61 14.50
N VAL A 262 -12.55 -11.62 14.12
CA VAL A 262 -12.94 -11.37 12.72
C VAL A 262 -12.67 -9.92 12.32
N SER A 263 -13.12 -8.96 13.14
CA SER A 263 -13.01 -7.54 12.80
C SER A 263 -11.56 -7.04 12.74
N GLN A 264 -10.67 -7.55 13.57
CA GLN A 264 -9.26 -7.14 13.59
C GLN A 264 -8.39 -8.07 12.76
N GLY A 265 -8.62 -9.38 12.83
CA GLY A 265 -7.79 -10.38 12.11
C GLY A 265 -8.05 -10.43 10.61
N LEU A 266 -9.30 -10.27 10.16
CA LEU A 266 -9.67 -10.24 8.74
C LEU A 266 -10.08 -8.84 8.25
N GLY A 267 -10.45 -7.94 9.16
CA GLY A 267 -10.78 -6.55 8.84
C GLY A 267 -9.55 -5.65 8.94
N THR A 268 -9.31 -5.04 10.12
CA THR A 268 -8.18 -4.14 10.32
C THR A 268 -7.82 -3.93 11.80
N SER A 269 -6.52 -3.85 12.11
CA SER A 269 -6.01 -3.46 13.44
C SER A 269 -6.27 -1.99 13.80
N MET A 270 -6.62 -1.15 12.81
CA MET A 270 -6.92 0.28 13.01
C MET A 270 -8.07 0.50 14.01
N LEU A 271 -8.96 -0.48 14.19
CA LEU A 271 -10.03 -0.44 15.20
C LEU A 271 -9.50 -0.20 16.63
N GLN A 272 -8.26 -0.61 16.91
CA GLN A 272 -7.62 -0.38 18.21
C GLN A 272 -7.02 1.03 18.36
N MET A 273 -7.04 1.87 17.33
CA MET A 273 -6.39 3.17 17.36
C MET A 273 -6.91 4.07 18.49
N GLY A 274 -8.22 4.05 18.75
CA GLY A 274 -8.83 4.78 19.86
C GLY A 274 -8.30 4.35 21.24
N ASN A 275 -8.00 3.07 21.40
CA ASN A 275 -7.42 2.51 22.63
C ASN A 275 -5.91 2.78 22.71
N ILE A 276 -5.20 2.68 21.59
CA ILE A 276 -3.75 2.98 21.49
C ILE A 276 -3.46 4.43 21.90
N VAL A 277 -4.27 5.39 21.44
CA VAL A 277 -4.12 6.81 21.81
C VAL A 277 -4.29 7.00 23.32
N LYS A 278 -5.20 6.27 23.95
CA LYS A 278 -5.42 6.33 25.41
C LYS A 278 -4.32 5.61 26.17
N LYS A 279 -3.80 4.51 25.62
CA LYS A 279 -2.82 3.63 26.26
C LYS A 279 -1.84 3.02 25.27
N PRO A 280 -0.78 3.74 24.86
CA PRO A 280 0.15 3.31 23.82
C PRO A 280 0.84 1.96 24.08
N VAL A 281 0.94 1.54 25.34
CA VAL A 281 1.59 0.27 25.74
C VAL A 281 0.93 -0.96 25.10
N ILE A 282 -0.38 -0.92 24.81
CA ILE A 282 -1.07 -2.04 24.16
C ILE A 282 -0.53 -2.34 22.74
N TRP A 283 0.10 -1.36 22.10
CA TRP A 283 0.69 -1.52 20.78
C TRP A 283 2.01 -2.30 20.77
N LEU A 284 2.69 -2.36 21.92
CA LEU A 284 4.03 -2.98 22.03
C LEU A 284 3.99 -4.48 21.73
N ALA A 285 2.98 -5.22 22.18
CA ALA A 285 2.93 -6.66 22.01
C ALA A 285 2.87 -7.08 20.52
N PRO A 286 1.94 -6.57 19.68
CA PRO A 286 1.94 -6.85 18.25
C PRO A 286 3.18 -6.30 17.52
N THR A 287 3.73 -5.16 17.98
CA THR A 287 4.92 -4.55 17.37
C THR A 287 6.18 -5.39 17.62
N LEU A 288 6.35 -5.93 18.82
CA LEU A 288 7.45 -6.87 19.12
C LEU A 288 7.28 -8.19 18.35
N ALA A 289 6.04 -8.67 18.19
CA ALA A 289 5.78 -9.83 17.32
C ALA A 289 6.18 -9.51 15.87
N ALA A 290 5.88 -8.32 15.34
CA ALA A 290 6.30 -7.88 14.01
C ALA A 290 7.82 -7.87 13.87
N ALA A 291 8.55 -7.37 14.89
CA ALA A 291 10.01 -7.32 14.89
C ALA A 291 10.67 -8.71 14.81
N ILE A 292 9.98 -9.74 15.26
CA ILE A 292 10.46 -11.14 15.18
C ILE A 292 10.01 -11.82 13.89
N THR A 293 8.75 -11.64 13.49
CA THR A 293 8.20 -12.30 12.29
C THR A 293 8.81 -11.78 10.99
N GLY A 294 9.21 -10.48 10.95
CA GLY A 294 9.89 -9.90 9.80
C GLY A 294 11.17 -10.64 9.41
N PRO A 295 12.17 -10.77 10.29
CA PRO A 295 13.37 -11.57 10.04
C PRO A 295 13.10 -13.03 9.73
N VAL A 296 12.11 -13.64 10.37
CA VAL A 296 11.72 -15.03 10.07
C VAL A 296 11.22 -15.14 8.63
N SER A 297 10.46 -14.13 8.15
CA SER A 297 10.00 -14.05 6.77
C SER A 297 11.16 -13.90 5.79
N THR A 298 12.12 -13.00 6.06
CA THR A 298 13.20 -12.68 5.11
C THR A 298 14.33 -13.70 5.10
N MET A 299 14.71 -14.26 6.26
CA MET A 299 15.89 -15.11 6.39
C MET A 299 15.58 -16.59 6.31
N ILE A 300 14.47 -17.03 6.91
CA ILE A 300 14.15 -18.46 7.04
C ILE A 300 13.30 -18.90 5.86
N PHE A 301 12.12 -18.32 5.70
CA PHE A 301 11.16 -18.76 4.68
C PHE A 301 11.29 -18.03 3.35
N LYS A 302 12.05 -16.93 3.30
CA LYS A 302 12.28 -16.10 2.12
C LYS A 302 10.98 -15.76 1.38
N LEU A 303 9.95 -15.41 2.15
CA LEU A 303 8.65 -15.02 1.60
C LEU A 303 8.78 -13.69 0.85
N LYS A 304 8.18 -13.62 -0.33
CA LYS A 304 8.27 -12.49 -1.26
C LYS A 304 6.89 -11.87 -1.44
N CYS A 305 6.83 -10.56 -1.60
CA CYS A 305 5.60 -9.85 -1.92
C CYS A 305 5.88 -8.51 -2.60
N THR A 306 4.91 -7.96 -3.31
CA THR A 306 4.97 -6.65 -3.97
C THR A 306 3.66 -5.90 -3.88
N GLY A 307 3.69 -4.62 -4.25
CA GLY A 307 2.51 -3.79 -4.47
C GLY A 307 1.64 -3.59 -3.23
N VAL A 308 0.34 -3.51 -3.47
CA VAL A 308 -0.70 -3.28 -2.45
C VAL A 308 -0.70 -4.35 -1.38
N ALA A 309 -0.49 -5.61 -1.77
CA ALA A 309 -0.57 -6.76 -0.88
C ALA A 309 0.45 -6.68 0.26
N ALA A 310 1.62 -6.08 0.02
CA ALA A 310 2.65 -5.88 1.03
C ALA A 310 2.16 -5.06 2.25
N GLY A 311 1.17 -4.17 2.07
CA GLY A 311 0.61 -3.33 3.12
C GLY A 311 -0.72 -3.81 3.73
N MET A 312 -1.18 -5.02 3.40
CA MET A 312 -2.53 -5.46 3.77
C MET A 312 -2.59 -6.51 4.89
N GLY A 313 -1.51 -7.25 5.11
CA GLY A 313 -1.52 -8.34 6.09
C GLY A 313 -2.65 -9.34 5.84
N THR A 314 -3.34 -9.76 6.90
CA THR A 314 -4.47 -10.71 6.81
C THR A 314 -5.80 -10.08 6.43
N CYS A 315 -5.86 -8.76 6.14
CA CYS A 315 -7.07 -8.08 5.67
C CYS A 315 -7.59 -8.75 4.38
N GLY A 316 -8.76 -9.38 4.45
CA GLY A 316 -9.29 -10.16 3.34
C GLY A 316 -8.34 -11.24 2.78
N LEU A 317 -7.34 -11.68 3.56
CA LEU A 317 -6.26 -12.59 3.16
C LEU A 317 -5.37 -12.08 2.02
N VAL A 318 -5.38 -10.79 1.75
CA VAL A 318 -4.69 -10.18 0.60
C VAL A 318 -3.16 -10.31 0.72
N GLY A 319 -2.59 -10.07 1.90
CA GLY A 319 -1.15 -10.26 2.13
C GLY A 319 -0.70 -11.69 1.82
N PRO A 320 -1.29 -12.72 2.44
CA PRO A 320 -1.03 -14.12 2.10
C PRO A 320 -1.19 -14.45 0.61
N ILE A 321 -2.23 -13.95 -0.06
CA ILE A 321 -2.43 -14.15 -1.51
C ILE A 321 -1.29 -13.48 -2.31
N GLY A 322 -0.89 -12.28 -1.94
CA GLY A 322 0.23 -11.59 -2.57
C GLY A 322 1.57 -12.33 -2.38
N VAL A 323 1.77 -12.98 -1.23
CA VAL A 323 2.94 -13.84 -0.99
C VAL A 323 2.88 -15.09 -1.88
N ILE A 324 1.73 -15.72 -2.03
CA ILE A 324 1.54 -16.88 -2.90
C ILE A 324 1.85 -16.52 -4.36
N ASP A 325 1.43 -15.34 -4.81
CA ASP A 325 1.67 -14.88 -6.19
C ASP A 325 3.16 -14.59 -6.47
N ALA A 326 3.86 -13.95 -5.52
CA ALA A 326 5.23 -13.51 -5.67
C ALA A 326 6.29 -14.56 -5.26
N THR A 327 5.92 -15.58 -4.48
CA THR A 327 6.83 -16.61 -3.98
C THR A 327 6.64 -17.91 -4.79
N LYS A 328 7.75 -18.57 -5.12
CA LYS A 328 7.68 -19.93 -5.67
C LYS A 328 7.31 -20.89 -4.54
N MET A 329 6.02 -21.25 -4.47
CA MET A 329 5.47 -22.03 -3.36
C MET A 329 5.87 -23.51 -3.43
N GLY A 330 6.67 -23.97 -2.47
CA GLY A 330 6.91 -25.38 -2.14
C GLY A 330 6.31 -25.71 -0.77
N ALA A 331 6.47 -26.95 -0.30
CA ALA A 331 5.94 -27.35 1.01
C ALA A 331 6.49 -26.51 2.17
N PHE A 332 7.75 -26.09 2.08
CA PHE A 332 8.42 -25.29 3.10
C PHE A 332 7.85 -23.84 3.14
N GLU A 333 7.62 -23.23 1.97
CA GLU A 333 7.05 -21.89 1.86
C GLU A 333 5.57 -21.88 2.31
N TRP A 334 4.80 -22.91 2.04
CA TRP A 334 3.43 -23.05 2.58
C TRP A 334 3.41 -23.08 4.10
N VAL A 335 4.30 -23.86 4.72
CA VAL A 335 4.46 -23.87 6.18
C VAL A 335 4.90 -22.49 6.67
N GLY A 336 5.85 -21.85 5.98
CA GLY A 336 6.31 -20.51 6.28
C GLY A 336 5.20 -19.46 6.22
N LEU A 337 4.36 -19.52 5.20
CA LEU A 337 3.21 -18.62 5.04
C LEU A 337 2.27 -18.69 6.26
N VAL A 338 1.87 -19.89 6.65
CA VAL A 338 0.96 -20.08 7.80
C VAL A 338 1.64 -19.69 9.11
N LEU A 339 2.91 -20.05 9.29
CA LEU A 339 3.67 -19.71 10.49
C LEU A 339 3.85 -18.19 10.61
N VAL A 340 4.33 -17.53 9.57
CA VAL A 340 4.66 -16.10 9.60
C VAL A 340 3.41 -15.20 9.60
N CYS A 341 2.37 -15.58 8.87
CA CYS A 341 1.18 -14.73 8.78
C CYS A 341 0.15 -14.97 9.90
N ILE A 342 0.15 -16.14 10.55
CA ILE A 342 -0.90 -16.49 11.52
C ILE A 342 -0.31 -16.99 12.85
N VAL A 343 0.44 -18.06 12.84
CA VAL A 343 0.80 -18.79 14.07
C VAL A 343 1.78 -18.02 14.95
N LEU A 344 2.91 -17.57 14.38
CA LEU A 344 3.91 -16.80 15.13
C LEU A 344 3.36 -15.46 15.63
N PRO A 345 2.66 -14.65 14.81
CA PRO A 345 1.99 -13.45 15.30
C PRO A 345 1.07 -13.69 16.50
N ALA A 346 0.24 -14.75 16.42
CA ALA A 346 -0.69 -15.09 17.48
C ALA A 346 0.03 -15.47 18.79
N ILE A 347 1.02 -16.36 18.71
CA ILE A 347 1.75 -16.86 19.88
C ILE A 347 2.60 -15.73 20.48
N LEU A 348 3.39 -15.04 19.69
CA LEU A 348 4.30 -14.00 20.17
C LEU A 348 3.54 -12.81 20.78
N ALA A 349 2.53 -12.30 20.09
CA ALA A 349 1.73 -11.21 20.63
C ALA A 349 1.00 -11.63 21.93
N PHE A 350 0.47 -12.85 22.00
CA PHE A 350 -0.13 -13.38 23.23
C PHE A 350 0.87 -13.43 24.37
N LEU A 351 2.06 -13.99 24.15
CA LEU A 351 3.10 -14.11 25.18
C LEU A 351 3.55 -12.74 25.70
N PHE A 352 3.84 -11.78 24.80
CA PHE A 352 4.21 -10.42 25.20
C PHE A 352 3.07 -9.72 25.93
N ASN A 353 1.83 -9.88 25.48
CA ASN A 353 0.69 -9.29 26.15
C ASN A 353 0.48 -9.86 27.57
N GLU A 354 0.61 -11.19 27.77
CA GLU A 354 0.52 -11.79 29.10
C GLU A 354 1.65 -11.30 30.01
N LEU A 355 2.87 -11.12 29.48
CA LEU A 355 3.98 -10.51 30.20
C LEU A 355 3.63 -9.09 30.64
N PHE A 356 3.11 -8.23 29.74
CA PHE A 356 2.74 -6.85 30.06
C PHE A 356 1.55 -6.77 31.03
N ARG A 357 0.63 -7.72 30.96
CA ARG A 357 -0.45 -7.84 31.95
C ARG A 357 0.09 -8.22 33.33
N LYS A 358 1.02 -9.17 33.43
CA LYS A 358 1.70 -9.52 34.69
C LYS A 358 2.50 -8.36 35.29
N LEU A 359 3.10 -7.54 34.46
CA LEU A 359 3.80 -6.31 34.88
C LEU A 359 2.84 -5.18 35.28
N GLY A 360 1.53 -5.35 35.12
CA GLY A 360 0.51 -4.35 35.43
C GLY A 360 0.42 -3.22 34.41
N TRP A 361 1.12 -3.32 33.28
CA TRP A 361 1.11 -2.30 32.23
C TRP A 361 -0.19 -2.30 31.43
N ILE A 362 -0.80 -3.44 31.22
CA ILE A 362 -2.06 -3.60 30.51
C ILE A 362 -3.12 -4.18 31.47
N LYS A 363 -4.30 -3.56 31.51
CA LYS A 363 -5.42 -3.99 32.34
C LYS A 363 -6.57 -4.53 31.48
N THR A 364 -7.44 -5.33 32.09
CA THR A 364 -8.67 -5.78 31.43
C THR A 364 -9.54 -4.58 31.08
N GLY A 365 -10.02 -4.51 29.84
CA GLY A 365 -10.80 -3.40 29.31
C GLY A 365 -10.00 -2.40 28.46
N ASP A 366 -8.65 -2.39 28.56
CA ASP A 366 -7.79 -1.44 27.79
C ASP A 366 -7.90 -1.64 26.26
N MET A 367 -8.31 -2.81 25.80
CA MET A 367 -8.44 -3.17 24.37
C MET A 367 -9.88 -3.43 23.93
N LYS A 368 -10.89 -3.07 24.75
CA LYS A 368 -12.29 -3.21 24.37
C LYS A 368 -12.60 -2.26 23.21
N LEU A 369 -13.14 -2.82 22.12
CA LEU A 369 -13.63 -2.04 20.99
C LEU A 369 -14.91 -1.30 21.39
N ALA A 370 -15.15 -0.14 20.81
CA ALA A 370 -16.45 0.53 20.92
C ALA A 370 -17.50 -0.29 20.17
N ASP A 371 -18.67 -0.42 20.77
CA ASP A 371 -19.83 -1.11 20.19
C ASP A 371 -20.33 -0.39 18.94
#